data_1c9bf496bcc348af284776e749974523
#
_entry.id   1c9bf496bcc348af284776e749974523
#
_cell.length_a   1.000
_cell.length_b   1.000
_cell.length_c   1.000
_cell.angle_alpha   90.00
_cell.angle_beta   90.00
_cell.angle_gamma   90.00
#
_symmetry.space_group_name_H-M   'P 1'
#
loop_
_entity.id
_entity.type
_entity.pdbx_description
1 polymer ?
#
loop_
_entity_poly.entity_id
_entity_poly.type
_entity_poly.pdbx_seq_one_letter_code
_entity_poly.pdbx_strand_id
1 'polypeptide(L)'
;MPVVFILLFIISIYTFSKKNVKEYERTEEVFGNPLMGYAPCAWNTTVSDDVSLLYMDITWAELEPEEGQYNWESIDKENQLSRWRKEGKHIVLRFVCDVPGQEKHMDIPEWLYEKIDHEGTWYDVEFGKGFAPDYNNEEMIRYHAKAVEALGEHLGKDGLISYIELGSLGHWGEWHVNYSAGIQRLPNEAVRKQYVVPWTGAFPDAMLLMRRPFSHASEYGMGLYNDMAGHPDETEVWLREIENGGDLSQTDEKNALISMHDFWKTAPVGGELTSSFSMEDLLETNLDQTAALIRESHTTFLGPHVANNQYLQGYHTVLKNMGYRLRISEAVLSNKLK
;
A
#
# COMPACT_ATOMS: atom_id res chain seq x y z
N MET A 1 -4.85 73.65 13.18
CA MET A 1 -5.87 72.83 12.48
C MET A 1 -5.30 71.70 11.55
N PRO A 2 -4.10 71.72 10.97
CA PRO A 2 -3.65 70.61 10.10
C PRO A 2 -3.31 69.29 10.87
N VAL A 3 -2.85 69.35 12.12
CA VAL A 3 -2.41 68.17 12.90
C VAL A 3 -3.59 67.24 13.27
N VAL A 4 -4.77 67.81 13.55
CA VAL A 4 -5.97 67.04 13.89
C VAL A 4 -6.52 66.23 12.67
N PHE A 5 -6.42 66.77 11.48
CA PHE A 5 -6.82 66.11 10.26
C PHE A 5 -5.90 64.91 9.89
N ILE A 6 -4.59 65.07 10.13
CA ILE A 6 -3.62 63.98 9.91
C ILE A 6 -3.82 62.82 10.92
N LEU A 7 -4.12 63.11 12.19
CA LEU A 7 -4.40 62.10 13.18
C LEU A 7 -5.71 61.34 12.86
N LEU A 8 -6.76 62.04 12.45
CA LEU A 8 -8.02 61.41 12.02
C LEU A 8 -7.85 60.58 10.74
N PHE A 9 -6.97 60.97 9.83
CA PHE A 9 -6.69 60.19 8.63
C PHE A 9 -5.86 58.96 8.94
N ILE A 10 -4.90 59.02 9.85
CA ILE A 10 -4.09 57.90 10.33
C ILE A 10 -4.97 56.89 11.10
N ILE A 11 -5.88 57.38 11.99
CA ILE A 11 -6.84 56.53 12.69
C ILE A 11 -7.82 55.88 11.72
N SER A 12 -8.27 56.58 10.68
CA SER A 12 -9.14 56.03 9.63
C SER A 12 -8.43 54.93 8.80
N ILE A 13 -7.15 55.15 8.46
CA ILE A 13 -6.37 54.12 7.73
C ILE A 13 -6.12 52.88 8.67
N TYR A 14 -5.88 53.11 9.95
CA TYR A 14 -5.66 52.01 10.91
C TYR A 14 -6.93 51.21 11.19
N THR A 15 -8.10 51.84 11.18
CA THR A 15 -9.39 51.16 11.36
C THR A 15 -9.85 50.44 10.07
N PHE A 16 -9.40 50.89 8.88
CA PHE A 16 -9.71 50.22 7.59
C PHE A 16 -8.83 49.01 7.30
N SER A 17 -7.78 48.79 8.10
CA SER A 17 -6.83 47.67 7.90
C SER A 17 -7.02 46.51 8.88
N LYS A 18 -8.05 46.46 9.68
CA LYS A 18 -8.38 45.26 10.43
C LYS A 18 -8.94 44.21 9.48
N LYS A 19 -8.06 43.35 8.99
CA LYS A 19 -8.48 42.09 8.36
C LYS A 19 -9.26 41.30 9.43
N ASN A 20 -10.48 40.85 9.10
CA ASN A 20 -11.19 39.92 9.95
C ASN A 20 -10.46 38.58 9.85
N VAL A 21 -9.57 38.32 10.80
CA VAL A 21 -8.85 37.06 10.94
C VAL A 21 -9.68 36.17 11.84
N LYS A 22 -10.05 35.00 11.36
CA LYS A 22 -10.67 33.92 12.14
C LYS A 22 -9.66 32.82 12.30
N GLU A 23 -9.28 32.56 13.54
CA GLU A 23 -8.45 31.43 13.93
C GLU A 23 -9.32 30.22 14.23
N TYR A 24 -8.81 29.03 13.98
CA TYR A 24 -9.49 27.76 14.23
C TYR A 24 -8.61 26.90 15.13
N GLU A 25 -9.20 26.37 16.18
CA GLU A 25 -8.54 25.42 17.06
C GLU A 25 -8.36 24.05 16.37
N ARG A 26 -7.34 23.31 16.80
CA ARG A 26 -7.13 21.94 16.37
C ARG A 26 -8.17 21.05 17.03
N THR A 27 -8.86 20.22 16.24
CA THR A 27 -9.70 19.13 16.76
C THR A 27 -8.89 17.85 16.90
N GLU A 28 -9.22 17.05 17.90
CA GLU A 28 -8.70 15.69 18.10
C GLU A 28 -9.65 14.62 17.53
N GLU A 29 -10.71 15.02 16.87
CA GLU A 29 -11.63 14.11 16.21
C GLU A 29 -10.92 13.26 15.15
N VAL A 30 -11.38 12.01 15.01
CA VAL A 30 -10.92 11.07 13.99
C VAL A 30 -11.96 11.06 12.87
N PHE A 31 -11.50 11.23 11.65
CA PHE A 31 -12.33 11.15 10.45
C PHE A 31 -11.51 10.54 9.31
N GLY A 32 -12.19 9.89 8.38
CA GLY A 32 -11.57 9.32 7.19
C GLY A 32 -11.07 10.43 6.25
N ASN A 33 -9.79 10.42 5.96
CA ASN A 33 -9.22 11.21 4.88
C ASN A 33 -9.10 10.34 3.62
N PRO A 34 -9.25 10.91 2.43
CA PRO A 34 -9.08 10.14 1.19
C PRO A 34 -7.69 9.51 1.08
N LEU A 35 -7.63 8.29 0.54
CA LEU A 35 -6.39 7.61 0.16
C LEU A 35 -5.40 7.38 1.31
N MET A 36 -5.88 7.26 2.54
CA MET A 36 -5.05 6.92 3.71
C MET A 36 -5.85 6.21 4.80
N GLY A 37 -5.15 5.66 5.79
CA GLY A 37 -5.75 5.01 6.94
C GLY A 37 -5.83 3.49 6.78
N TYR A 38 -6.81 2.86 7.40
CA TYR A 38 -6.97 1.42 7.28
C TYR A 38 -7.60 1.02 5.94
N ALA A 39 -7.09 -0.10 5.39
CA ALA A 39 -7.58 -0.71 4.17
C ALA A 39 -7.98 -2.19 4.45
N PRO A 40 -9.10 -2.44 5.11
CA PRO A 40 -9.59 -3.80 5.33
C PRO A 40 -9.98 -4.46 4.00
N CYS A 41 -10.06 -5.81 3.99
CA CYS A 41 -10.40 -6.55 2.78
C CYS A 41 -11.70 -6.05 2.13
N ALA A 42 -11.68 -5.93 0.80
CA ALA A 42 -12.80 -5.41 0.01
C ALA A 42 -14.05 -6.30 0.07
N TRP A 43 -13.91 -7.59 0.35
CA TRP A 43 -15.02 -8.52 0.54
C TRP A 43 -15.79 -8.31 1.86
N ASN A 44 -15.27 -7.50 2.80
CA ASN A 44 -15.98 -7.21 4.05
C ASN A 44 -17.32 -6.52 3.79
N THR A 45 -18.37 -7.07 4.39
CA THR A 45 -19.74 -6.51 4.27
C THR A 45 -19.96 -5.25 5.10
N THR A 46 -19.12 -5.05 6.13
CA THR A 46 -19.19 -3.90 7.04
C THR A 46 -17.80 -3.31 7.24
N VAL A 47 -17.69 -2.01 7.02
CA VAL A 47 -16.46 -1.24 7.27
C VAL A 47 -16.81 0.02 8.05
N SER A 48 -15.86 0.55 8.82
CA SER A 48 -16.04 1.79 9.58
C SER A 48 -16.16 3.01 8.65
N ASP A 49 -16.83 4.06 9.11
CA ASP A 49 -17.05 5.29 8.33
C ASP A 49 -15.75 6.03 7.98
N ASP A 50 -14.70 5.85 8.78
CA ASP A 50 -13.37 6.41 8.57
C ASP A 50 -12.54 5.69 7.50
N VAL A 51 -13.00 4.53 7.01
CA VAL A 51 -12.33 3.75 5.96
C VAL A 51 -12.60 4.36 4.59
N SER A 52 -11.53 4.81 3.91
CA SER A 52 -11.57 5.31 2.52
C SER A 52 -10.91 4.36 1.53
N LEU A 53 -10.13 3.41 2.02
CA LEU A 53 -9.41 2.39 1.25
C LEU A 53 -9.91 0.99 1.60
N LEU A 54 -9.94 0.11 0.61
CA LEU A 54 -10.16 -1.32 0.79
C LEU A 54 -8.97 -2.07 0.20
N TYR A 55 -8.74 -3.29 0.64
CA TYR A 55 -7.67 -4.13 0.15
C TYR A 55 -8.20 -5.31 -0.64
N MET A 56 -7.61 -5.61 -1.77
CA MET A 56 -8.00 -6.70 -2.65
C MET A 56 -6.78 -7.49 -3.10
N ASP A 57 -6.65 -8.70 -2.56
CA ASP A 57 -5.76 -9.72 -3.11
C ASP A 57 -6.48 -10.51 -4.19
N ILE A 58 -5.76 -10.83 -5.26
CA ILE A 58 -6.24 -11.71 -6.33
C ILE A 58 -5.11 -12.67 -6.68
N THR A 59 -5.37 -13.98 -6.60
CA THR A 59 -4.45 -14.98 -7.13
C THR A 59 -4.57 -15.07 -8.65
N TRP A 60 -3.51 -15.48 -9.32
CA TRP A 60 -3.59 -15.69 -10.78
C TRP A 60 -4.58 -16.80 -11.15
N ALA A 61 -4.65 -17.86 -10.34
CA ALA A 61 -5.60 -18.97 -10.55
C ALA A 61 -7.07 -18.50 -10.48
N GLU A 62 -7.38 -17.56 -9.56
CA GLU A 62 -8.72 -16.94 -9.47
C GLU A 62 -9.01 -16.02 -10.65
N LEU A 63 -8.01 -15.24 -11.07
CA LEU A 63 -8.15 -14.28 -12.15
C LEU A 63 -8.38 -14.95 -13.50
N GLU A 64 -7.59 -15.98 -13.86
CA GLU A 64 -7.51 -16.55 -15.20
C GLU A 64 -7.54 -18.10 -15.15
N PRO A 65 -8.66 -18.70 -14.75
CA PRO A 65 -8.78 -20.15 -14.59
C PRO A 65 -8.52 -20.95 -15.88
N GLU A 66 -8.78 -20.37 -17.04
CA GLU A 66 -8.45 -20.90 -18.38
C GLU A 66 -7.70 -19.84 -19.19
N GLU A 67 -6.77 -20.25 -20.05
CA GLU A 67 -5.93 -19.33 -20.83
C GLU A 67 -6.77 -18.31 -21.62
N GLY A 68 -6.60 -17.02 -21.31
CA GLY A 68 -7.32 -15.90 -21.92
C GLY A 68 -8.76 -15.72 -21.45
N GLN A 69 -9.21 -16.49 -20.47
CA GLN A 69 -10.55 -16.38 -19.89
C GLN A 69 -10.48 -15.84 -18.46
N TYR A 70 -10.80 -14.56 -18.31
CA TYR A 70 -10.71 -13.85 -17.05
C TYR A 70 -12.03 -13.87 -16.29
N ASN A 71 -11.98 -14.15 -15.00
CA ASN A 71 -13.13 -14.34 -14.11
C ASN A 71 -13.65 -13.03 -13.48
N TRP A 72 -13.82 -11.99 -14.32
CA TRP A 72 -14.16 -10.64 -13.87
C TRP A 72 -15.42 -10.55 -13.02
N GLU A 73 -16.47 -11.27 -13.41
CA GLU A 73 -17.75 -11.23 -12.69
C GLU A 73 -17.62 -11.73 -11.25
N SER A 74 -16.84 -12.79 -11.01
CA SER A 74 -16.58 -13.31 -9.67
C SER A 74 -15.76 -12.32 -8.85
N ILE A 75 -14.67 -11.81 -9.42
CA ILE A 75 -13.79 -10.82 -8.76
C ILE A 75 -14.56 -9.56 -8.37
N ASP A 76 -15.34 -8.98 -9.30
CA ASP A 76 -16.13 -7.77 -9.07
C ASP A 76 -17.18 -8.00 -7.97
N LYS A 77 -17.82 -9.17 -7.97
CA LYS A 77 -18.88 -9.52 -7.01
C LYS A 77 -18.31 -9.83 -5.63
N GLU A 78 -17.28 -10.67 -5.54
CA GLU A 78 -16.67 -11.09 -4.28
C GLU A 78 -16.04 -9.90 -3.55
N ASN A 79 -15.38 -9.01 -4.30
CA ASN A 79 -14.77 -7.80 -3.76
C ASN A 79 -15.71 -6.58 -3.74
N GLN A 80 -16.99 -6.75 -4.07
CA GLN A 80 -18.02 -5.70 -4.01
C GLN A 80 -17.63 -4.41 -4.76
N LEU A 81 -16.89 -4.51 -5.88
CA LEU A 81 -16.29 -3.34 -6.55
C LEU A 81 -17.33 -2.29 -6.96
N SER A 82 -18.51 -2.72 -7.42
CA SER A 82 -19.63 -1.83 -7.76
C SER A 82 -20.14 -1.02 -6.55
N ARG A 83 -20.10 -1.60 -5.36
CA ARG A 83 -20.45 -0.91 -4.11
C ARG A 83 -19.41 0.16 -3.77
N TRP A 84 -18.14 -0.20 -3.80
CA TRP A 84 -17.07 0.71 -3.43
C TRP A 84 -16.96 1.91 -4.38
N ARG A 85 -17.17 1.67 -5.68
CA ARG A 85 -17.32 2.77 -6.67
C ARG A 85 -18.44 3.74 -6.28
N LYS A 86 -19.62 3.20 -5.95
CA LYS A 86 -20.78 4.01 -5.56
C LYS A 86 -20.55 4.79 -4.25
N GLU A 87 -19.82 4.21 -3.30
CA GLU A 87 -19.49 4.84 -2.03
C GLU A 87 -18.28 5.80 -2.13
N GLY A 88 -17.63 5.90 -3.30
CA GLY A 88 -16.46 6.76 -3.52
C GLY A 88 -15.23 6.31 -2.73
N LYS A 89 -15.12 5.02 -2.47
CA LYS A 89 -13.94 4.40 -1.85
C LYS A 89 -12.97 3.93 -2.92
N HIS A 90 -11.72 3.70 -2.52
CA HIS A 90 -10.64 3.27 -3.40
C HIS A 90 -10.07 1.92 -2.97
N ILE A 91 -9.30 1.29 -3.85
CA ILE A 91 -8.74 -0.04 -3.62
C ILE A 91 -7.23 -0.02 -3.71
N VAL A 92 -6.61 -0.74 -2.78
CA VAL A 92 -5.24 -1.24 -2.85
C VAL A 92 -5.32 -2.63 -3.48
N LEU A 93 -4.68 -2.83 -4.62
CA LEU A 93 -4.65 -4.12 -5.33
C LEU A 93 -3.31 -4.81 -5.08
N ARG A 94 -3.35 -6.12 -4.78
CA ARG A 94 -2.20 -7.03 -4.83
C ARG A 94 -2.55 -8.24 -5.69
N PHE A 95 -1.78 -8.48 -6.75
CA PHE A 95 -1.90 -9.67 -7.62
C PHE A 95 -0.79 -10.65 -7.25
N VAL A 96 -1.15 -11.88 -6.88
CA VAL A 96 -0.23 -12.83 -6.27
C VAL A 96 -0.15 -14.15 -7.05
N CYS A 97 1.05 -14.77 -7.01
CA CYS A 97 1.34 -16.02 -7.72
C CYS A 97 1.66 -17.18 -6.76
N ASP A 98 1.77 -16.90 -5.47
CA ASP A 98 2.16 -17.89 -4.46
C ASP A 98 1.70 -17.42 -3.07
N VAL A 99 0.72 -18.11 -2.49
CA VAL A 99 0.17 -17.86 -1.15
C VAL A 99 0.26 -19.15 -0.33
N PRO A 100 1.14 -19.24 0.69
CA PRO A 100 1.19 -20.40 1.58
C PRO A 100 -0.15 -20.66 2.28
N GLY A 101 -0.70 -21.87 2.13
CA GLY A 101 -2.00 -22.27 2.68
C GLY A 101 -1.95 -23.52 3.54
N GLN A 102 -3.10 -23.92 4.08
CA GLN A 102 -3.20 -25.10 4.94
C GLN A 102 -3.07 -26.40 4.13
N GLU A 103 -3.63 -26.44 2.94
CA GLU A 103 -3.61 -27.60 2.08
C GLU A 103 -2.69 -27.37 0.88
N LYS A 104 -2.25 -28.44 0.23
CA LYS A 104 -1.43 -28.38 -0.98
C LYS A 104 -2.24 -27.78 -2.12
N HIS A 105 -1.84 -26.66 -2.66
CA HIS A 105 -2.48 -25.96 -3.77
C HIS A 105 -1.43 -25.13 -4.55
N MET A 106 -1.86 -24.47 -5.62
CA MET A 106 -1.08 -23.46 -6.31
C MET A 106 -1.95 -22.26 -6.68
N ASP A 107 -1.34 -21.09 -6.75
CA ASP A 107 -2.00 -19.81 -7.03
C ASP A 107 -1.77 -19.31 -8.45
N ILE A 108 -0.99 -20.03 -9.24
CA ILE A 108 -0.98 -19.90 -10.70
C ILE A 108 -2.00 -20.91 -11.30
N PRO A 109 -2.64 -20.59 -12.45
CA PRO A 109 -3.60 -21.49 -13.06
C PRO A 109 -2.95 -22.76 -13.62
N GLU A 110 -3.70 -23.87 -13.65
CA GLU A 110 -3.24 -25.18 -14.13
C GLU A 110 -2.70 -25.12 -15.57
N TRP A 111 -3.36 -24.37 -16.45
CA TRP A 111 -2.88 -24.20 -17.82
C TRP A 111 -1.50 -23.55 -17.91
N LEU A 112 -1.19 -22.61 -16.98
CA LEU A 112 0.13 -21.98 -16.90
C LEU A 112 1.17 -22.94 -16.33
N TYR A 113 0.81 -23.70 -15.28
CA TYR A 113 1.66 -24.74 -14.71
C TYR A 113 2.13 -25.75 -15.77
N GLU A 114 1.21 -26.17 -16.69
CA GLU A 114 1.57 -26.99 -17.83
C GLU A 114 2.47 -26.26 -18.85
N LYS A 115 2.22 -24.97 -19.10
CA LYS A 115 3.01 -24.15 -20.04
C LYS A 115 4.44 -23.92 -19.61
N ILE A 116 4.68 -23.83 -18.31
CA ILE A 116 6.01 -23.67 -17.73
C ILE A 116 6.72 -25.01 -17.49
N ASP A 117 6.23 -26.11 -18.08
CA ASP A 117 6.77 -27.45 -17.90
C ASP A 117 6.91 -27.87 -16.43
N HIS A 118 6.00 -27.40 -15.56
CA HIS A 118 5.99 -27.61 -14.10
C HIS A 118 7.20 -27.01 -13.38
N GLU A 119 7.93 -26.08 -14.00
CA GLU A 119 9.10 -25.46 -13.39
C GLU A 119 8.72 -24.61 -12.17
N GLY A 120 9.27 -25.00 -11.02
CA GLY A 120 9.01 -24.43 -9.73
C GLY A 120 9.20 -25.45 -8.61
N THR A 121 8.82 -25.08 -7.41
CA THR A 121 9.01 -25.91 -6.21
C THR A 121 7.72 -26.06 -5.43
N TRP A 122 7.22 -27.28 -5.30
CA TRP A 122 6.20 -27.60 -4.29
C TRP A 122 6.83 -27.59 -2.91
N TYR A 123 6.24 -26.89 -1.95
CA TYR A 123 6.76 -26.76 -0.60
C TYR A 123 5.72 -27.13 0.48
N ASP A 124 6.23 -27.55 1.63
CA ASP A 124 5.50 -27.77 2.88
C ASP A 124 6.42 -27.26 4.00
N VAL A 125 6.16 -26.03 4.46
CA VAL A 125 6.99 -25.31 5.42
C VAL A 125 6.16 -24.89 6.64
N GLU A 126 6.79 -24.32 7.68
CA GLU A 126 6.14 -23.97 8.93
C GLU A 126 4.89 -23.09 8.76
N PHE A 127 4.94 -22.13 7.83
CA PHE A 127 3.87 -21.18 7.59
C PHE A 127 2.88 -21.59 6.49
N GLY A 128 3.04 -22.76 5.88
CA GLY A 128 2.05 -23.29 4.91
C GLY A 128 2.63 -24.14 3.79
N LYS A 129 1.76 -24.52 2.89
CA LYS A 129 2.04 -25.35 1.70
C LYS A 129 1.62 -24.62 0.45
N GLY A 130 2.31 -24.88 -0.66
CA GLY A 130 1.98 -24.28 -1.92
C GLY A 130 2.94 -24.68 -3.04
N PHE A 131 2.89 -23.91 -4.11
CA PHE A 131 3.78 -24.02 -5.26
C PHE A 131 4.41 -22.66 -5.56
N ALA A 132 5.73 -22.58 -5.43
CA ALA A 132 6.51 -21.41 -5.83
C ALA A 132 6.98 -21.62 -7.27
N PRO A 133 6.46 -20.86 -8.28
CA PRO A 133 6.88 -21.01 -9.67
C PRO A 133 8.33 -20.53 -9.88
N ASP A 134 9.00 -21.05 -10.92
CA ASP A 134 10.27 -20.48 -11.36
C ASP A 134 10.02 -19.13 -12.06
N TYR A 135 10.29 -18.05 -11.36
CA TYR A 135 10.13 -16.70 -11.89
C TYR A 135 11.12 -16.35 -13.03
N ASN A 136 12.12 -17.21 -13.34
CA ASN A 136 13.01 -17.02 -14.50
C ASN A 136 12.44 -17.67 -15.77
N ASN A 137 11.36 -18.47 -15.67
CA ASN A 137 10.74 -19.10 -16.82
C ASN A 137 10.18 -18.05 -17.79
N GLU A 138 10.55 -18.14 -19.08
CA GLU A 138 10.15 -17.16 -20.10
C GLU A 138 8.62 -17.12 -20.34
N GLU A 139 7.94 -18.28 -20.24
CA GLU A 139 6.48 -18.35 -20.37
C GLU A 139 5.79 -17.71 -19.16
N MET A 140 6.30 -17.94 -17.95
CA MET A 140 5.82 -17.28 -16.73
C MET A 140 5.86 -15.75 -16.88
N ILE A 141 7.00 -15.21 -17.30
CA ILE A 141 7.20 -13.77 -17.54
C ILE A 141 6.24 -13.25 -18.62
N ARG A 142 6.16 -13.96 -19.73
CA ARG A 142 5.35 -13.55 -20.88
C ARG A 142 3.86 -13.50 -20.56
N TYR A 143 3.35 -14.53 -19.88
CA TYR A 143 1.93 -14.59 -19.51
C TYR A 143 1.60 -13.64 -18.35
N HIS A 144 2.52 -13.43 -17.40
CA HIS A 144 2.36 -12.42 -16.38
C HIS A 144 2.11 -11.02 -16.98
N ALA A 145 2.89 -10.62 -17.98
CA ALA A 145 2.68 -9.34 -18.64
C ALA A 145 1.27 -9.21 -19.25
N LYS A 146 0.75 -10.29 -19.86
CA LYS A 146 -0.61 -10.32 -20.42
C LYS A 146 -1.70 -10.25 -19.34
N ALA A 147 -1.52 -10.96 -18.22
CA ALA A 147 -2.45 -10.90 -17.10
C ALA A 147 -2.52 -9.48 -16.51
N VAL A 148 -1.37 -8.82 -16.35
CA VAL A 148 -1.30 -7.43 -15.88
C VAL A 148 -1.96 -6.46 -16.88
N GLU A 149 -1.75 -6.64 -18.18
CA GLU A 149 -2.41 -5.84 -19.22
C GLU A 149 -3.94 -6.00 -19.14
N ALA A 150 -4.44 -7.23 -18.99
CA ALA A 150 -5.86 -7.49 -18.83
C ALA A 150 -6.45 -6.88 -17.55
N LEU A 151 -5.71 -6.94 -16.41
CA LEU A 151 -6.09 -6.24 -15.17
C LEU A 151 -6.22 -4.73 -15.42
N GLY A 152 -5.26 -4.12 -16.11
CA GLY A 152 -5.29 -2.69 -16.45
C GLY A 152 -6.46 -2.32 -17.37
N GLU A 153 -6.75 -3.16 -18.36
CA GLU A 153 -7.89 -2.95 -19.26
C GLU A 153 -9.24 -3.00 -18.52
N HIS A 154 -9.39 -3.88 -17.53
CA HIS A 154 -10.62 -4.04 -16.77
C HIS A 154 -10.74 -3.05 -15.58
N LEU A 155 -9.68 -2.85 -14.80
CA LEU A 155 -9.69 -2.13 -13.52
C LEU A 155 -9.01 -0.76 -13.57
N GLY A 156 -8.19 -0.46 -14.60
CA GLY A 156 -7.29 0.69 -14.61
C GLY A 156 -7.92 2.02 -15.07
N LYS A 157 -9.21 2.06 -15.44
CA LYS A 157 -9.78 3.18 -16.20
C LYS A 157 -10.61 4.19 -15.39
N ASP A 158 -11.05 3.85 -14.20
CA ASP A 158 -12.04 4.64 -13.44
C ASP A 158 -11.52 5.20 -12.12
N GLY A 159 -10.23 5.02 -11.83
CA GLY A 159 -9.60 5.51 -10.60
C GLY A 159 -10.01 4.75 -9.33
N LEU A 160 -10.71 3.62 -9.43
CA LEU A 160 -11.03 2.77 -8.29
C LEU A 160 -9.75 2.22 -7.65
N ILE A 161 -8.84 1.69 -8.48
CA ILE A 161 -7.52 1.23 -8.02
C ILE A 161 -6.62 2.46 -7.87
N SER A 162 -6.28 2.80 -6.64
CA SER A 162 -5.42 3.95 -6.35
C SER A 162 -4.01 3.55 -5.97
N TYR A 163 -3.85 2.36 -5.38
CA TYR A 163 -2.56 1.80 -5.00
C TYR A 163 -2.45 0.37 -5.50
N ILE A 164 -1.24 -0.01 -5.90
CA ILE A 164 -0.90 -1.39 -6.25
C ILE A 164 0.35 -1.77 -5.48
N GLU A 165 0.24 -2.71 -4.58
CA GLU A 165 1.38 -3.39 -4.00
C GLU A 165 1.83 -4.48 -4.97
N LEU A 166 3.05 -4.34 -5.53
CA LEU A 166 3.58 -5.28 -6.51
C LEU A 166 3.77 -6.66 -5.86
N GLY A 167 2.80 -7.55 -6.08
CA GLY A 167 2.65 -8.82 -5.39
C GLY A 167 2.99 -10.06 -6.21
N SER A 168 3.62 -9.92 -7.38
CA SER A 168 3.82 -11.06 -8.29
C SER A 168 4.95 -12.00 -7.90
N LEU A 169 5.87 -11.59 -7.03
CA LEU A 169 7.07 -12.35 -6.68
C LEU A 169 7.10 -12.75 -5.21
N GLY A 170 7.37 -14.04 -4.96
CA GLY A 170 7.57 -14.60 -3.64
C GLY A 170 6.28 -14.96 -2.90
N HIS A 171 6.42 -15.51 -1.70
CA HIS A 171 5.30 -15.86 -0.81
C HIS A 171 4.47 -14.61 -0.51
N TRP A 172 3.15 -14.74 -0.59
CA TRP A 172 2.16 -13.64 -0.44
C TRP A 172 2.41 -12.43 -1.35
N GLY A 173 3.33 -12.58 -2.33
CA GLY A 173 3.78 -11.45 -3.13
C GLY A 173 4.69 -10.47 -2.40
N GLU A 174 5.31 -10.86 -1.29
CA GLU A 174 6.10 -10.00 -0.40
C GLU A 174 7.59 -9.99 -0.71
N TRP A 175 7.97 -10.42 -1.91
CA TRP A 175 9.36 -10.40 -2.38
C TRP A 175 10.33 -11.17 -1.48
N HIS A 176 9.86 -12.28 -0.93
CA HIS A 176 10.67 -13.24 -0.20
C HIS A 176 10.23 -14.67 -0.48
N VAL A 177 11.16 -15.61 -0.30
CA VAL A 177 10.92 -17.05 -0.44
C VAL A 177 11.68 -17.81 0.66
N ASN A 178 11.18 -18.97 1.06
CA ASN A 178 11.93 -19.83 1.94
C ASN A 178 12.98 -20.65 1.17
N TYR A 179 14.07 -19.97 0.76
CA TYR A 179 15.14 -20.60 0.01
C TYR A 179 15.85 -21.73 0.78
N SER A 180 15.75 -21.75 2.12
CA SER A 180 16.29 -22.87 2.93
C SER A 180 15.47 -24.17 2.76
N ALA A 181 14.23 -24.07 2.31
CA ALA A 181 13.39 -25.20 1.91
C ALA A 181 13.61 -25.67 0.45
N GLY A 182 14.63 -25.15 -0.23
CA GLY A 182 14.96 -25.51 -1.60
C GLY A 182 14.22 -24.69 -2.67
N ILE A 183 13.45 -23.69 -2.27
CA ILE A 183 12.81 -22.76 -3.21
C ILE A 183 13.88 -21.83 -3.81
N GLN A 184 13.79 -21.59 -5.10
CA GLN A 184 14.72 -20.71 -5.79
C GLN A 184 14.59 -19.27 -5.27
N ARG A 185 15.72 -18.59 -5.03
CA ARG A 185 15.73 -17.17 -4.67
C ARG A 185 15.07 -16.31 -5.75
N LEU A 186 14.68 -15.10 -5.36
CA LEU A 186 14.16 -14.11 -6.31
C LEU A 186 15.13 -13.93 -7.49
N PRO A 187 14.62 -13.76 -8.71
CA PRO A 187 15.44 -13.61 -9.90
C PRO A 187 16.30 -12.35 -9.85
N ASN A 188 17.24 -12.25 -10.77
CA ASN A 188 18.10 -11.07 -10.91
C ASN A 188 17.31 -9.81 -11.30
N GLU A 189 17.96 -8.64 -11.19
CA GLU A 189 17.36 -7.32 -11.47
C GLU A 189 16.70 -7.25 -12.85
N ALA A 190 17.34 -7.79 -13.89
CA ALA A 190 16.80 -7.73 -15.26
C ALA A 190 15.51 -8.53 -15.42
N VAL A 191 15.39 -9.66 -14.73
CA VAL A 191 14.16 -10.48 -14.71
C VAL A 191 13.10 -9.83 -13.82
N ARG A 192 13.46 -9.36 -12.63
CA ARG A 192 12.51 -8.61 -11.76
C ARG A 192 11.89 -7.42 -12.49
N LYS A 193 12.66 -6.70 -13.30
CA LYS A 193 12.16 -5.60 -14.13
C LYS A 193 11.03 -6.02 -15.06
N GLN A 194 11.05 -7.24 -15.59
CA GLN A 194 10.00 -7.74 -16.47
C GLN A 194 8.67 -7.98 -15.74
N TYR A 195 8.70 -8.21 -14.43
CA TYR A 195 7.51 -8.26 -13.58
C TYR A 195 7.00 -6.88 -13.13
N VAL A 196 7.83 -5.86 -13.20
CA VAL A 196 7.50 -4.49 -12.75
C VAL A 196 6.96 -3.64 -13.90
N VAL A 197 7.62 -3.65 -15.05
CA VAL A 197 7.31 -2.76 -16.18
C VAL A 197 5.88 -2.85 -16.67
N PRO A 198 5.25 -4.03 -16.82
CA PRO A 198 3.85 -4.11 -17.26
C PRO A 198 2.88 -3.27 -16.43
N TRP A 199 3.08 -3.21 -15.11
CA TRP A 199 2.25 -2.44 -14.19
C TRP A 199 2.27 -0.93 -14.45
N THR A 200 3.45 -0.39 -14.83
CA THR A 200 3.58 1.05 -15.10
C THR A 200 2.75 1.52 -16.30
N GLY A 201 2.52 0.63 -17.26
CA GLY A 201 1.69 0.91 -18.43
C GLY A 201 0.20 0.60 -18.22
N ALA A 202 -0.10 -0.45 -17.46
CA ALA A 202 -1.46 -0.94 -17.25
C ALA A 202 -2.27 -0.02 -16.31
N PHE A 203 -1.62 0.64 -15.34
CA PHE A 203 -2.27 1.47 -14.31
C PHE A 203 -1.60 2.84 -14.19
N PRO A 204 -1.73 3.71 -15.20
CA PRO A 204 -1.01 5.00 -15.22
C PRO A 204 -1.47 5.98 -14.13
N ASP A 205 -2.66 5.80 -13.56
CA ASP A 205 -3.24 6.66 -12.55
C ASP A 205 -3.10 6.10 -11.12
N ALA A 206 -2.61 4.86 -10.96
CA ALA A 206 -2.37 4.26 -9.65
C ALA A 206 -0.91 4.46 -9.21
N MET A 207 -0.70 4.59 -7.91
CA MET A 207 0.67 4.58 -7.34
C MET A 207 1.09 3.14 -7.07
N LEU A 208 2.23 2.75 -7.63
CA LEU A 208 2.83 1.43 -7.40
C LEU A 208 3.67 1.46 -6.13
N LEU A 209 3.63 0.38 -5.36
CA LEU A 209 4.45 0.19 -4.16
C LEU A 209 5.22 -1.12 -4.28
N MET A 210 6.46 -1.11 -3.79
CA MET A 210 7.35 -2.27 -3.75
C MET A 210 7.68 -2.63 -2.30
N ARG A 211 7.83 -3.93 -2.00
CA ARG A 211 8.11 -4.36 -0.63
C ARG A 211 9.43 -3.85 -0.08
N ARG A 212 10.44 -3.74 -0.96
CA ARG A 212 11.80 -3.33 -0.60
C ARG A 212 12.36 -2.32 -1.59
N PRO A 213 13.36 -1.51 -1.22
CA PRO A 213 13.91 -0.46 -2.05
C PRO A 213 14.87 -1.00 -3.14
N PHE A 214 14.33 -1.86 -4.03
CA PHE A 214 15.05 -2.23 -5.23
C PHE A 214 15.18 -1.03 -6.18
N SER A 215 16.19 -1.05 -7.07
CA SER A 215 16.44 0.03 -8.04
C SER A 215 15.19 0.45 -8.83
N HIS A 216 14.31 -0.51 -9.15
CA HIS A 216 13.06 -0.25 -9.88
C HIS A 216 12.11 0.65 -9.11
N ALA A 217 12.05 0.56 -7.77
CA ALA A 217 11.21 1.43 -6.97
C ALA A 217 11.60 2.90 -7.14
N SER A 218 12.90 3.20 -7.16
CA SER A 218 13.41 4.54 -7.42
C SER A 218 13.26 4.96 -8.90
N GLU A 219 13.53 4.05 -9.84
CA GLU A 219 13.45 4.32 -11.29
C GLU A 219 12.04 4.78 -11.69
N TYR A 220 11.00 4.20 -11.09
CA TYR A 220 9.59 4.49 -11.42
C TYR A 220 8.87 5.34 -10.37
N GLY A 221 9.59 5.92 -9.39
CA GLY A 221 9.01 6.79 -8.37
C GLY A 221 7.95 6.12 -7.49
N MET A 222 8.16 4.84 -7.18
CA MET A 222 7.23 4.04 -6.40
C MET A 222 7.27 4.35 -4.91
N GLY A 223 6.16 4.05 -4.22
CA GLY A 223 6.12 3.89 -2.79
C GLY A 223 6.75 2.57 -2.33
N LEU A 224 6.83 2.40 -1.02
CA LEU A 224 7.24 1.14 -0.40
C LEU A 224 6.16 0.66 0.57
N TYR A 225 6.13 -0.66 0.86
CA TYR A 225 5.22 -1.20 1.86
C TYR A 225 5.93 -2.13 2.86
N ASN A 226 5.45 -2.13 4.11
CA ASN A 226 5.97 -2.94 5.20
C ASN A 226 4.90 -3.93 5.68
N ASP A 227 5.06 -5.22 5.35
CA ASP A 227 4.20 -6.32 5.78
C ASP A 227 4.32 -6.67 7.27
N MET A 228 5.27 -6.04 7.99
CA MET A 228 5.55 -6.26 9.41
C MET A 228 5.39 -4.98 10.24
N ALA A 229 4.49 -4.07 9.84
CA ALA A 229 4.29 -2.82 10.56
C ALA A 229 3.87 -3.06 12.01
N GLY A 230 4.52 -2.36 12.94
CA GLY A 230 4.32 -2.54 14.38
C GLY A 230 5.23 -3.61 15.02
N HIS A 231 5.94 -4.43 14.22
CA HIS A 231 7.00 -5.31 14.75
C HIS A 231 8.30 -4.50 14.88
N PRO A 232 8.86 -4.31 16.11
CA PRO A 232 10.00 -3.43 16.31
C PRO A 232 11.22 -3.80 15.47
N ASP A 233 11.69 -5.03 15.60
CA ASP A 233 12.93 -5.48 14.96
C ASP A 233 12.79 -5.52 13.43
N GLU A 234 11.67 -6.03 12.90
CA GLU A 234 11.44 -6.14 11.46
C GLU A 234 11.23 -4.76 10.81
N THR A 235 10.51 -3.87 11.48
CA THR A 235 10.35 -2.49 11.02
C THR A 235 11.70 -1.74 11.05
N GLU A 236 12.53 -1.95 12.07
CA GLU A 236 13.88 -1.36 12.10
C GLU A 236 14.77 -1.88 10.96
N VAL A 237 14.72 -3.19 10.68
CA VAL A 237 15.42 -3.78 9.52
C VAL A 237 14.97 -3.12 8.23
N TRP A 238 13.66 -3.01 8.01
CA TRP A 238 13.08 -2.40 6.82
C TRP A 238 13.47 -0.92 6.67
N LEU A 239 13.40 -0.12 7.74
CA LEU A 239 13.83 1.29 7.75
C LEU A 239 15.33 1.43 7.44
N ARG A 240 16.16 0.53 7.98
CA ARG A 240 17.60 0.52 7.72
C ARG A 240 17.94 0.16 6.26
N GLU A 241 17.19 -0.74 5.64
CA GLU A 241 17.29 -1.05 4.22
C GLU A 241 16.93 0.17 3.35
N ILE A 242 15.90 0.92 3.72
CA ILE A 242 15.50 2.17 3.04
C ILE A 242 16.57 3.24 3.17
N GLU A 243 17.15 3.39 4.35
CA GLU A 243 18.18 4.41 4.60
C GLU A 243 19.49 4.09 3.85
N ASN A 244 19.94 2.84 3.88
CA ASN A 244 21.28 2.47 3.46
C ASN A 244 21.35 1.63 2.17
N GLY A 245 20.25 0.98 1.77
CA GLY A 245 20.31 -0.09 0.77
C GLY A 245 21.12 -1.29 1.26
N GLY A 246 21.73 -2.03 0.35
CA GLY A 246 22.66 -3.11 0.65
C GLY A 246 22.29 -4.48 0.08
N ASP A 247 22.89 -5.52 0.62
CA ASP A 247 22.63 -6.90 0.22
C ASP A 247 21.28 -7.38 0.76
N LEU A 248 20.60 -8.20 -0.03
CA LEU A 248 19.38 -8.89 0.40
C LEU A 248 19.55 -10.40 0.23
N SER A 249 19.38 -11.17 1.29
CA SER A 249 19.51 -12.64 1.28
C SER A 249 18.53 -13.35 0.37
N GLN A 250 17.46 -12.68 -0.04
CA GLN A 250 16.44 -13.20 -0.96
C GLN A 250 16.92 -13.24 -2.42
N THR A 251 18.06 -12.63 -2.74
CA THR A 251 18.69 -12.65 -4.07
C THR A 251 20.15 -13.09 -3.95
N ASP A 252 20.73 -13.50 -5.07
CA ASP A 252 22.18 -13.79 -5.16
C ASP A 252 23.01 -12.57 -5.60
N GLU A 253 22.35 -11.43 -5.79
CA GLU A 253 22.97 -10.17 -6.21
C GLU A 253 23.52 -9.38 -5.03
N LYS A 254 24.68 -8.74 -5.25
CA LYS A 254 25.26 -7.80 -4.31
C LYS A 254 24.63 -6.43 -4.47
N ASN A 255 24.43 -5.73 -3.33
CA ASN A 255 23.80 -4.41 -3.30
C ASN A 255 22.47 -4.37 -4.06
N ALA A 256 21.63 -5.41 -3.88
CA ALA A 256 20.34 -5.51 -4.54
C ALA A 256 19.38 -4.38 -4.14
N LEU A 257 19.55 -3.82 -2.96
CA LEU A 257 18.78 -2.70 -2.44
C LEU A 257 19.56 -1.39 -2.54
N ILE A 258 18.84 -0.30 -2.84
CA ILE A 258 19.40 1.05 -2.89
C ILE A 258 18.79 1.94 -1.81
N SER A 259 19.49 3.01 -1.43
CA SER A 259 18.92 3.99 -0.49
C SER A 259 17.77 4.77 -1.12
N MET A 260 16.64 4.87 -0.40
CA MET A 260 15.43 5.61 -0.77
C MET A 260 14.88 6.43 0.42
N HIS A 261 15.74 6.96 1.28
CA HIS A 261 15.38 7.60 2.56
C HIS A 261 14.30 8.70 2.48
N ASP A 262 14.16 9.37 1.35
CA ASP A 262 13.22 10.48 1.15
C ASP A 262 11.99 10.14 0.29
N PHE A 263 11.80 8.86 -0.10
CA PHE A 263 10.74 8.45 -1.03
C PHE A 263 9.33 8.86 -0.54
N TRP A 264 9.09 8.78 0.77
CA TRP A 264 7.81 9.10 1.40
C TRP A 264 7.34 10.56 1.19
N LYS A 265 8.22 11.46 0.77
CA LYS A 265 7.88 12.85 0.41
C LYS A 265 7.10 12.96 -0.89
N THR A 266 7.17 11.94 -1.75
CA THR A 266 6.58 11.96 -3.09
C THR A 266 5.72 10.74 -3.41
N ALA A 267 5.80 9.68 -2.59
CA ALA A 267 5.10 8.43 -2.80
C ALA A 267 4.55 7.87 -1.49
N PRO A 268 3.49 7.04 -1.52
CA PRO A 268 2.86 6.49 -0.32
C PRO A 268 3.73 5.42 0.36
N VAL A 269 3.48 5.21 1.63
CA VAL A 269 3.98 4.08 2.41
C VAL A 269 2.81 3.18 2.78
N GLY A 270 2.77 1.98 2.19
CA GLY A 270 1.79 0.95 2.47
C GLY A 270 2.27 -0.05 3.51
N GLY A 271 1.46 -1.07 3.71
CA GLY A 271 1.80 -2.24 4.52
C GLY A 271 0.62 -2.73 5.33
N GLU A 272 0.91 -3.64 6.26
CA GLU A 272 -0.09 -4.20 7.17
C GLU A 272 0.49 -4.39 8.57
N LEU A 273 -0.38 -4.41 9.59
CA LEU A 273 0.06 -4.74 10.94
C LEU A 273 0.58 -6.17 10.99
N THR A 274 1.70 -6.37 11.68
CA THR A 274 2.27 -7.71 11.85
C THR A 274 1.29 -8.68 12.48
N SER A 275 1.25 -9.92 11.97
CA SER A 275 0.53 -11.04 12.59
C SER A 275 1.30 -11.74 13.70
N SER A 276 2.56 -11.36 13.94
CA SER A 276 3.42 -11.97 14.97
C SER A 276 3.01 -11.59 16.40
N PHE A 277 2.23 -10.54 16.57
CA PHE A 277 1.71 -10.08 17.87
C PHE A 277 0.18 -10.05 17.86
N SER A 278 -0.41 -10.21 19.05
CA SER A 278 -1.86 -10.03 19.20
C SER A 278 -2.28 -8.57 19.02
N MET A 279 -3.54 -8.34 18.65
CA MET A 279 -4.09 -6.98 18.59
C MET A 279 -4.08 -6.27 19.96
N GLU A 280 -4.19 -7.01 21.08
CA GLU A 280 -4.04 -6.48 22.44
C GLU A 280 -2.60 -5.98 22.67
N ASP A 281 -1.60 -6.75 22.22
CA ASP A 281 -0.20 -6.33 22.35
C ASP A 281 0.07 -5.06 21.54
N LEU A 282 -0.40 -4.99 20.29
CA LEU A 282 -0.15 -3.86 19.39
C LEU A 282 -0.93 -2.59 19.79
N LEU A 283 -2.19 -2.75 20.25
CA LEU A 283 -3.13 -1.63 20.39
C LEU A 283 -3.40 -1.21 21.85
N GLU A 284 -2.90 -1.96 22.84
CA GLU A 284 -3.00 -1.64 24.25
C GLU A 284 -1.64 -1.71 24.94
N THR A 285 -1.04 -2.90 25.07
CA THR A 285 0.18 -3.13 25.85
C THR A 285 1.39 -2.33 25.33
N ASN A 286 1.61 -2.34 24.02
CA ASN A 286 2.73 -1.68 23.34
C ASN A 286 2.27 -0.54 22.41
N LEU A 287 1.12 0.07 22.67
CA LEU A 287 0.51 1.08 21.81
C LEU A 287 1.45 2.23 21.46
N ASP A 288 2.18 2.76 22.44
CA ASP A 288 3.10 3.88 22.20
C ASP A 288 4.22 3.49 21.24
N GLN A 289 4.74 2.28 21.35
CA GLN A 289 5.77 1.75 20.45
C GLN A 289 5.19 1.53 19.03
N THR A 290 4.04 0.88 18.93
CA THR A 290 3.35 0.69 17.64
C THR A 290 3.12 2.03 16.95
N ALA A 291 2.56 3.02 17.66
CA ALA A 291 2.30 4.33 17.10
C ALA A 291 3.58 5.09 16.70
N ALA A 292 4.68 4.89 17.45
CA ALA A 292 5.98 5.47 17.10
C ALA A 292 6.52 4.85 15.78
N LEU A 293 6.49 3.54 15.64
CA LEU A 293 6.93 2.84 14.43
C LEU A 293 6.12 3.25 13.19
N ILE A 294 4.79 3.36 13.32
CA ILE A 294 3.90 3.83 12.24
C ILE A 294 4.27 5.26 11.81
N ARG A 295 4.55 6.14 12.76
CA ARG A 295 4.96 7.53 12.47
C ARG A 295 6.36 7.60 11.85
N GLU A 296 7.33 6.84 12.37
CA GLU A 296 8.70 6.78 11.84
C GLU A 296 8.76 6.22 10.44
N SER A 297 7.91 5.24 10.14
CA SER A 297 7.74 4.67 8.80
C SER A 297 7.01 5.60 7.82
N HIS A 298 6.47 6.76 8.26
CA HIS A 298 5.63 7.64 7.45
C HIS A 298 4.43 6.91 6.81
N THR A 299 3.88 5.90 7.49
CA THR A 299 2.83 5.03 6.97
C THR A 299 1.64 5.83 6.46
N THR A 300 1.22 5.59 5.23
CA THR A 300 0.05 6.20 4.60
C THR A 300 -1.19 5.35 4.85
N PHE A 301 -1.09 4.03 4.65
CA PHE A 301 -2.20 3.11 4.87
C PHE A 301 -1.70 1.75 5.42
N LEU A 302 -2.62 1.02 6.06
CA LEU A 302 -2.41 -0.35 6.54
C LEU A 302 -3.54 -1.26 6.09
N GLY A 303 -3.21 -2.37 5.44
CA GLY A 303 -4.11 -3.44 5.02
C GLY A 303 -3.36 -4.58 4.32
N PRO A 304 -3.93 -5.79 4.27
CA PRO A 304 -5.29 -6.15 4.72
C PRO A 304 -5.42 -6.40 6.22
N HIS A 305 -4.31 -6.72 6.94
CA HIS A 305 -4.33 -6.91 8.38
C HIS A 305 -4.32 -5.55 9.09
N VAL A 306 -5.53 -5.13 9.51
CA VAL A 306 -5.78 -3.80 10.08
C VAL A 306 -6.01 -3.87 11.60
N ALA A 307 -5.91 -2.73 12.28
CA ALA A 307 -6.25 -2.64 13.70
C ALA A 307 -7.70 -3.03 13.96
N ASN A 308 -7.93 -3.79 15.03
CA ASN A 308 -9.27 -4.18 15.46
C ASN A 308 -9.92 -3.02 16.23
N ASN A 309 -11.10 -2.58 15.79
CA ASN A 309 -11.85 -1.47 16.38
C ASN A 309 -12.43 -1.78 17.78
N GLN A 310 -12.40 -3.03 18.27
CA GLN A 310 -12.68 -3.33 19.66
C GLN A 310 -11.68 -2.66 20.62
N TYR A 311 -10.44 -2.42 20.16
CA TYR A 311 -9.40 -1.65 20.86
C TYR A 311 -9.43 -0.18 20.42
N LEU A 312 -10.56 0.49 20.65
CA LEU A 312 -10.90 1.79 20.05
C LEU A 312 -9.84 2.87 20.26
N GLN A 313 -9.23 2.94 21.45
CA GLN A 313 -8.18 3.91 21.75
C GLN A 313 -6.93 3.65 20.89
N GLY A 314 -6.49 2.39 20.82
CA GLY A 314 -5.36 1.96 20.00
C GLY A 314 -5.64 2.20 18.51
N TYR A 315 -6.82 1.77 18.04
CA TYR A 315 -7.28 2.00 16.68
C TYR A 315 -7.15 3.49 16.27
N HIS A 316 -7.72 4.39 17.07
CA HIS A 316 -7.64 5.83 16.79
C HIS A 316 -6.22 6.39 16.93
N THR A 317 -5.42 5.89 17.87
CA THR A 317 -4.04 6.36 18.08
C THR A 317 -3.18 5.99 16.87
N VAL A 318 -3.25 4.77 16.39
CA VAL A 318 -2.53 4.34 15.17
C VAL A 318 -3.01 5.13 13.96
N LEU A 319 -4.33 5.24 13.74
CA LEU A 319 -4.90 6.01 12.63
C LEU A 319 -4.45 7.49 12.63
N LYS A 320 -4.32 8.11 13.79
CA LYS A 320 -3.82 9.49 13.93
C LYS A 320 -2.33 9.66 13.57
N ASN A 321 -1.57 8.59 13.57
CA ASN A 321 -0.15 8.57 13.20
C ASN A 321 0.11 8.17 11.73
N MET A 322 -0.96 7.88 10.97
CA MET A 322 -0.88 7.58 9.53
C MET A 322 -1.19 8.81 8.67
N GLY A 323 -0.61 8.82 7.47
CA GLY A 323 -0.96 9.71 6.37
C GLY A 323 -0.87 11.20 6.71
N TYR A 324 -1.89 11.96 6.32
CA TYR A 324 -1.93 13.41 6.45
C TYR A 324 -3.15 13.88 7.24
N ARG A 325 -3.00 15.04 7.91
CA ARG A 325 -4.08 15.75 8.60
C ARG A 325 -4.01 17.23 8.25
N LEU A 326 -4.82 17.62 7.29
CA LEU A 326 -4.92 19.02 6.87
C LEU A 326 -5.92 19.76 7.76
N ARG A 327 -5.61 21.02 8.10
CA ARG A 327 -6.51 21.92 8.81
C ARG A 327 -6.41 23.33 8.28
N ILE A 328 -7.49 24.08 8.39
CA ILE A 328 -7.46 25.53 8.25
C ILE A 328 -7.08 26.08 9.64
N SER A 329 -5.92 26.69 9.78
CA SER A 329 -5.49 27.34 11.03
C SER A 329 -6.01 28.78 11.12
N GLU A 330 -6.08 29.46 9.99
CA GLU A 330 -6.47 30.87 9.90
C GLU A 330 -7.27 31.11 8.61
N ALA A 331 -8.30 31.92 8.69
CA ALA A 331 -8.98 32.48 7.52
C ALA A 331 -9.03 34.01 7.59
N VAL A 332 -8.58 34.67 6.53
CA VAL A 332 -8.62 36.13 6.40
C VAL A 332 -9.81 36.51 5.52
N LEU A 333 -10.84 37.09 6.13
CA LEU A 333 -12.05 37.49 5.45
C LEU A 333 -11.96 38.93 4.93
N SER A 334 -12.25 39.14 3.65
CA SER A 334 -12.37 40.48 3.06
C SER A 334 -13.75 41.05 3.36
N ASN A 335 -13.82 42.27 3.89
CA ASN A 335 -15.09 42.99 4.08
C ASN A 335 -15.69 43.54 2.77
N LYS A 336 -15.09 43.28 1.61
CA LYS A 336 -15.61 43.66 0.32
C LYS A 336 -16.25 42.50 -0.39
N LEU A 337 -17.57 42.42 -0.34
CA LEU A 337 -18.33 41.69 -1.37
C LEU A 337 -18.14 42.48 -2.68
N LYS A 338 -17.57 41.82 -3.69
CA LYS A 338 -17.56 42.32 -5.06
C LYS A 338 -18.85 41.93 -5.73
#